data_8f3dd7614c4d999964f544f85d8ad24c
#
_entry.id   8f3dd7614c4d999964f544f85d8ad24c
#
_cell.length_a   1.000
_cell.length_b   1.000
_cell.length_c   1.000
_cell.angle_alpha   90.00
_cell.angle_beta   90.00
_cell.angle_gamma   90.00
#
_symmetry.space_group_name_H-M   'P 1'
#
loop_
_entity.id
_entity.type
_entity.pdbx_description
1 polymer ?
#
loop_
_entity_poly.entity_id
_entity_poly.type
_entity_poly.pdbx_seq_one_letter_code
_entity_poly.pdbx_strand_id
1 'polypeptide(L)'
;KHCMMMENVNYGRDELMYLNMCRKGVIGDLLHAEAAYIHELRFQMSQIERGTGSWRTHHYSKGSGNLYPTHGLGPVAQYMNLARGDDNFKSLVSYSTPAVGRKSYAQKNYSEDHKWNKLDYINGDLNTSIIKTDLGRTILVQWDETSPRPYTRHNLIQGSKGTLAGFPPRVALEGGFKELAKDHHTWVQGDDLKKLYEEYDHPLYKKLNDSTKDSGHGGMDGIMRYRIVQCLREGLP
;
A
#
# COMPACT_ATOMS: atom_id res chain seq x y z
N LYS A 1 -2.83 -25.64 9.35
CA LYS A 1 -1.73 -25.28 8.43
C LYS A 1 -1.51 -23.77 8.52
N HIS A 2 -0.27 -23.34 8.71
CA HIS A 2 0.06 -21.91 8.69
C HIS A 2 0.06 -21.42 7.26
N CYS A 3 -0.53 -20.25 7.02
CA CYS A 3 -0.52 -19.56 5.73
C CYS A 3 -0.36 -18.07 6.01
N MET A 4 0.58 -17.43 5.35
CA MET A 4 0.84 -16.00 5.46
C MET A 4 1.01 -15.38 4.08
N MET A 5 0.31 -14.31 3.82
CA MET A 5 0.61 -13.44 2.70
C MET A 5 1.87 -12.63 2.99
N MET A 6 2.86 -12.79 2.12
CA MET A 6 4.18 -12.14 2.26
C MET A 6 4.13 -10.70 1.73
N GLU A 7 3.39 -9.82 2.41
CA GLU A 7 3.24 -8.41 2.04
C GLU A 7 4.26 -7.56 2.81
N ASN A 8 5.38 -7.25 2.16
CA ASN A 8 6.51 -6.59 2.80
C ASN A 8 6.24 -5.14 3.19
N VAL A 9 5.37 -4.42 2.47
CA VAL A 9 5.07 -3.01 2.78
C VAL A 9 4.36 -2.84 4.13
N ASN A 10 3.77 -3.89 4.68
CA ASN A 10 3.25 -3.86 6.06
C ASN A 10 4.34 -3.61 7.11
N TYR A 11 5.60 -3.75 6.74
CA TYR A 11 6.78 -3.67 7.62
C TYR A 11 7.66 -2.44 7.34
N GLY A 12 7.17 -1.50 6.52
CA GLY A 12 7.78 -0.19 6.39
C GLY A 12 7.71 0.60 7.71
N ARG A 13 8.67 1.52 7.93
CA ARG A 13 8.71 2.31 9.17
C ARG A 13 7.42 3.07 9.39
N ASP A 14 6.95 3.76 8.33
CA ASP A 14 5.74 4.58 8.40
C ASP A 14 4.51 3.72 8.63
N GLU A 15 4.39 2.60 7.91
CA GLU A 15 3.29 1.67 8.07
C GLU A 15 3.25 1.08 9.49
N LEU A 16 4.40 0.70 10.02
CA LEU A 16 4.50 0.20 11.39
C LEU A 16 4.21 1.29 12.43
N MET A 17 4.67 2.54 12.22
CA MET A 17 4.34 3.66 13.09
C MET A 17 2.83 3.93 13.07
N TYR A 18 2.21 4.00 11.90
CA TYR A 18 0.77 4.23 11.76
C TYR A 18 -0.05 3.11 12.40
N LEU A 19 0.37 1.85 12.23
CA LEU A 19 -0.23 0.72 12.92
C LEU A 19 -0.17 0.88 14.44
N ASN A 20 0.98 1.30 14.98
CA ASN A 20 1.16 1.54 16.41
C ASN A 20 0.28 2.69 16.91
N MET A 21 0.20 3.79 16.15
CA MET A 21 -0.67 4.93 16.47
C MET A 21 -2.17 4.54 16.46
N CYS A 22 -2.61 3.78 15.46
CA CYS A 22 -3.98 3.26 15.40
C CYS A 22 -4.30 2.36 16.59
N ARG A 23 -3.41 1.41 16.93
CA ARG A 23 -3.59 0.51 18.09
C ARG A 23 -3.60 1.23 19.43
N LYS A 24 -2.90 2.36 19.54
CA LYS A 24 -2.92 3.23 20.72
C LYS A 24 -4.12 4.18 20.77
N GLY A 25 -4.98 4.18 19.76
CA GLY A 25 -6.15 5.06 19.67
C GLY A 25 -5.82 6.54 19.45
N VAL A 26 -4.61 6.85 18.94
CA VAL A 26 -4.13 8.24 18.78
C VAL A 26 -5.04 9.05 17.85
N ILE A 27 -5.57 8.42 16.80
CA ILE A 27 -6.48 9.08 15.85
C ILE A 27 -7.96 8.80 16.10
N GLY A 28 -8.30 8.20 17.26
CA GLY A 28 -9.68 7.88 17.62
C GLY A 28 -10.29 6.73 16.84
N ASP A 29 -11.61 6.76 16.64
CA ASP A 29 -12.35 5.74 15.90
C ASP A 29 -12.04 5.83 14.40
N LEU A 30 -11.64 4.71 13.81
CA LEU A 30 -11.24 4.65 12.39
C LEU A 30 -12.48 4.72 11.49
N LEU A 31 -12.43 5.56 10.47
CA LEU A 31 -13.57 5.88 9.60
C LEU A 31 -13.32 5.52 8.14
N HIS A 32 -12.16 5.89 7.61
CA HIS A 32 -11.84 5.81 6.19
C HIS A 32 -10.36 5.53 5.97
N ALA A 33 -10.05 4.84 4.86
CA ALA A 33 -8.69 4.67 4.39
C ALA A 33 -8.57 4.87 2.87
N GLU A 34 -7.39 5.32 2.43
CA GLU A 34 -7.01 5.34 1.02
C GLU A 34 -5.76 4.48 0.82
N ALA A 35 -5.86 3.57 -0.12
CA ALA A 35 -4.85 2.59 -0.45
C ALA A 35 -4.56 2.63 -1.95
N ALA A 36 -3.32 2.42 -2.36
CA ALA A 36 -3.01 2.33 -3.77
C ALA A 36 -1.79 1.46 -4.06
N TYR A 37 -1.68 0.99 -5.28
CA TYR A 37 -0.43 0.64 -5.93
C TYR A 37 -0.37 1.36 -7.26
N ILE A 38 0.27 2.51 -7.27
CA ILE A 38 0.48 3.34 -8.44
C ILE A 38 1.98 3.35 -8.70
N HIS A 39 2.39 2.71 -9.80
CA HIS A 39 3.80 2.50 -10.10
C HIS A 39 4.00 2.36 -11.61
N GLU A 40 4.65 3.30 -12.25
CA GLU A 40 5.00 3.18 -13.67
C GLU A 40 5.88 1.94 -13.90
N LEU A 41 5.34 0.93 -14.55
CA LEU A 41 6.00 -0.36 -14.79
C LEU A 41 5.95 -0.81 -16.26
N ARG A 42 5.64 0.06 -17.20
CA ARG A 42 5.61 -0.28 -18.64
C ARG A 42 6.97 -0.75 -19.14
N PHE A 43 8.07 -0.23 -18.60
CA PHE A 43 9.42 -0.66 -18.95
C PHE A 43 9.66 -2.16 -18.72
N GLN A 44 8.94 -2.78 -17.79
CA GLN A 44 9.02 -4.22 -17.52
C GLN A 44 8.50 -5.11 -18.66
N MET A 45 7.87 -4.52 -19.68
CA MET A 45 7.46 -5.27 -20.89
C MET A 45 8.63 -5.92 -21.60
N SER A 46 9.86 -5.39 -21.45
CA SER A 46 11.09 -5.99 -21.99
C SER A 46 11.64 -7.15 -21.16
N GLN A 47 11.21 -7.31 -19.92
CA GLN A 47 11.70 -8.33 -18.98
C GLN A 47 10.94 -9.64 -19.18
N ILE A 48 11.46 -10.54 -20.01
CA ILE A 48 10.76 -11.77 -20.47
C ILE A 48 11.12 -13.02 -19.68
N GLU A 49 12.18 -12.99 -18.87
CA GLU A 49 12.62 -14.13 -18.08
C GLU A 49 11.59 -14.47 -16.97
N ARG A 50 11.58 -15.75 -16.58
CA ARG A 50 10.71 -16.22 -15.50
C ARG A 50 10.98 -15.44 -14.21
N GLY A 51 9.91 -15.00 -13.56
CA GLY A 51 9.99 -14.24 -12.31
C GLY A 51 10.23 -12.74 -12.48
N THR A 52 10.27 -12.23 -13.71
CA THR A 52 10.38 -10.80 -14.01
C THR A 52 9.03 -10.16 -14.35
N GLY A 53 9.00 -8.85 -14.60
CA GLY A 53 7.78 -8.07 -14.68
C GLY A 53 6.87 -8.27 -15.88
N SER A 54 7.32 -8.93 -16.97
CA SER A 54 6.51 -9.05 -18.20
C SER A 54 5.22 -9.88 -18.04
N TRP A 55 5.10 -10.68 -16.99
CA TRP A 55 3.88 -11.42 -16.67
C TRP A 55 2.64 -10.51 -16.59
N ARG A 56 2.81 -9.29 -16.12
CA ARG A 56 1.75 -8.27 -16.04
C ARG A 56 1.13 -8.00 -17.40
N THR A 57 1.97 -7.86 -18.43
CA THR A 57 1.51 -7.55 -19.79
C THR A 57 0.52 -8.57 -20.32
N HIS A 58 0.72 -9.84 -20.03
CA HIS A 58 -0.23 -10.90 -20.40
C HIS A 58 -1.55 -10.79 -19.62
N HIS A 59 -1.52 -10.38 -18.35
CA HIS A 59 -2.74 -10.19 -17.56
C HIS A 59 -3.59 -9.04 -18.09
N TYR A 60 -2.97 -7.97 -18.62
CA TYR A 60 -3.70 -6.86 -19.24
C TYR A 60 -4.52 -7.24 -20.47
N SER A 61 -4.21 -8.36 -21.12
CA SER A 61 -4.98 -8.89 -22.27
C SER A 61 -6.00 -9.96 -21.88
N LYS A 62 -6.07 -10.38 -20.61
CA LYS A 62 -6.92 -11.52 -20.19
C LYS A 62 -8.08 -11.13 -19.30
N GLY A 63 -8.04 -9.99 -18.66
CA GLY A 63 -9.08 -9.57 -17.71
C GLY A 63 -8.98 -8.10 -17.38
N SER A 64 -9.95 -7.60 -16.61
CA SER A 64 -9.99 -6.22 -16.12
C SER A 64 -10.13 -6.20 -14.61
N GLY A 65 -9.46 -5.24 -13.96
CA GLY A 65 -9.49 -5.05 -12.52
C GLY A 65 -8.11 -4.75 -11.95
N ASN A 66 -8.03 -4.68 -10.63
CA ASN A 66 -6.78 -4.43 -9.91
C ASN A 66 -5.94 -5.71 -9.82
N LEU A 67 -4.77 -5.73 -10.47
CA LEU A 67 -3.85 -6.89 -10.47
C LEU A 67 -3.00 -6.98 -9.19
N TYR A 68 -2.87 -5.88 -8.44
CA TYR A 68 -1.93 -5.82 -7.31
C TYR A 68 -2.47 -4.98 -6.14
N PRO A 69 -3.60 -5.38 -5.52
CA PRO A 69 -4.23 -4.59 -4.45
C PRO A 69 -3.46 -4.60 -3.13
N THR A 70 -2.62 -5.63 -2.89
CA THR A 70 -2.08 -5.94 -1.56
C THR A 70 -1.12 -4.89 -1.03
N HIS A 71 -0.32 -4.23 -1.88
CA HIS A 71 0.62 -3.20 -1.45
C HIS A 71 -0.06 -1.97 -0.82
N GLY A 72 -1.24 -1.62 -1.30
CA GLY A 72 -2.04 -0.56 -0.66
C GLY A 72 -2.95 -1.10 0.44
N LEU A 73 -3.69 -2.16 0.13
CA LEU A 73 -4.72 -2.69 1.03
C LEU A 73 -4.15 -3.36 2.28
N GLY A 74 -2.98 -4.00 2.20
CA GLY A 74 -2.36 -4.69 3.32
C GLY A 74 -2.18 -3.82 4.56
N PRO A 75 -1.47 -2.68 4.49
CA PRO A 75 -1.31 -1.79 5.63
C PRO A 75 -2.65 -1.29 6.21
N VAL A 76 -3.54 -0.76 5.38
CA VAL A 76 -4.81 -0.17 5.88
C VAL A 76 -5.75 -1.24 6.47
N ALA A 77 -5.74 -2.46 5.94
CA ALA A 77 -6.47 -3.58 6.52
C ALA A 77 -5.94 -3.94 7.91
N GLN A 78 -4.62 -3.86 8.13
CA GLN A 78 -4.03 -4.06 9.47
C GLN A 78 -4.40 -2.93 10.43
N TYR A 79 -4.41 -1.66 9.97
CA TYR A 79 -4.82 -0.54 10.81
C TYR A 79 -6.25 -0.72 11.31
N MET A 80 -7.15 -1.14 10.42
CA MET A 80 -8.57 -1.38 10.72
C MET A 80 -8.85 -2.72 11.41
N ASN A 81 -7.83 -3.58 11.59
CA ASN A 81 -7.94 -4.93 12.14
C ASN A 81 -8.96 -5.82 11.39
N LEU A 82 -9.01 -5.69 10.05
CA LEU A 82 -9.96 -6.45 9.22
C LEU A 82 -9.63 -7.95 9.22
N ALA A 83 -10.68 -8.77 9.23
CA ALA A 83 -10.65 -10.24 9.26
C ALA A 83 -9.91 -10.85 10.46
N ARG A 84 -9.63 -10.07 11.50
CA ARG A 84 -8.99 -10.50 12.75
C ARG A 84 -9.70 -10.00 14.02
N GLY A 85 -10.75 -9.24 13.86
CA GLY A 85 -11.60 -8.71 14.93
C GLY A 85 -13.05 -8.70 14.48
N ASP A 86 -13.79 -7.69 14.93
CA ASP A 86 -15.24 -7.58 14.68
C ASP A 86 -15.57 -6.97 13.31
N ASP A 87 -14.56 -6.56 12.54
CA ASP A 87 -14.76 -5.93 11.23
C ASP A 87 -14.23 -6.81 10.09
N ASN A 88 -14.93 -6.77 8.95
CA ASN A 88 -14.56 -7.53 7.77
C ASN A 88 -14.97 -6.78 6.49
N PHE A 89 -14.50 -7.25 5.34
CA PHE A 89 -14.93 -6.76 4.03
C PHE A 89 -16.37 -7.18 3.76
N LYS A 90 -17.25 -6.21 3.50
CA LYS A 90 -18.69 -6.44 3.27
C LYS A 90 -19.09 -6.36 1.81
N SER A 91 -18.70 -5.29 1.13
CA SER A 91 -19.05 -5.06 -0.27
C SER A 91 -17.98 -4.26 -0.98
N LEU A 92 -17.92 -4.44 -2.31
CA LEU A 92 -16.96 -3.75 -3.19
C LEU A 92 -17.66 -3.30 -4.46
N VAL A 93 -17.36 -2.07 -4.90
CA VAL A 93 -17.69 -1.53 -6.21
C VAL A 93 -16.39 -1.12 -6.88
N SER A 94 -16.21 -1.46 -8.17
CA SER A 94 -14.96 -1.23 -8.88
C SER A 94 -15.20 -0.75 -10.31
N TYR A 95 -14.41 0.22 -10.75
CA TYR A 95 -14.42 0.75 -12.11
C TYR A 95 -13.00 0.88 -12.64
N SER A 96 -12.83 0.63 -13.93
CA SER A 96 -11.57 0.82 -14.64
C SER A 96 -11.74 1.87 -15.74
N THR A 97 -10.67 2.63 -15.99
CA THR A 97 -10.58 3.55 -17.13
C THR A 97 -10.38 2.78 -18.45
N PRO A 98 -10.40 3.44 -19.63
CA PRO A 98 -9.98 2.80 -20.86
C PRO A 98 -8.54 2.26 -20.78
N ALA A 99 -8.25 1.22 -21.56
CA ALA A 99 -6.93 0.58 -21.67
C ALA A 99 -6.11 1.23 -22.80
N VAL A 100 -5.27 2.19 -22.52
CA VAL A 100 -4.53 2.98 -23.51
C VAL A 100 -3.00 2.88 -23.30
N GLY A 101 -2.55 2.98 -22.06
CA GLY A 101 -1.14 3.22 -21.75
C GLY A 101 -0.19 2.10 -22.18
N ARG A 102 -0.56 0.84 -21.99
CA ARG A 102 0.29 -0.29 -22.42
C ARG A 102 0.35 -0.43 -23.94
N LYS A 103 -0.76 -0.26 -24.62
CA LYS A 103 -0.79 -0.31 -26.10
C LYS A 103 0.07 0.79 -26.71
N SER A 104 -0.09 2.02 -26.25
CA SER A 104 0.70 3.16 -26.69
C SER A 104 2.19 2.98 -26.43
N TYR A 105 2.55 2.42 -25.26
CA TYR A 105 3.94 2.12 -24.94
C TYR A 105 4.50 1.03 -25.86
N ALA A 106 3.75 -0.03 -26.13
CA ALA A 106 4.16 -1.08 -27.02
C ALA A 106 4.39 -0.57 -28.46
N GLN A 107 3.47 0.22 -29.00
CA GLN A 107 3.56 0.83 -30.31
C GLN A 107 4.79 1.75 -30.46
N LYS A 108 5.15 2.45 -29.39
CA LYS A 108 6.30 3.36 -29.39
C LYS A 108 7.64 2.64 -29.30
N ASN A 109 7.73 1.51 -28.61
CA ASN A 109 9.00 0.91 -28.20
C ASN A 109 9.32 -0.42 -28.88
N TYR A 110 8.38 -0.98 -29.64
CA TYR A 110 8.55 -2.29 -30.33
C TYR A 110 8.09 -2.20 -31.78
N SER A 111 8.64 -3.05 -32.63
CA SER A 111 8.23 -3.16 -34.05
C SER A 111 6.76 -3.56 -34.15
N GLU A 112 6.12 -3.23 -35.27
CA GLU A 112 4.71 -3.54 -35.52
C GLU A 112 4.41 -5.04 -35.37
N ASP A 113 5.35 -5.89 -35.78
CA ASP A 113 5.22 -7.36 -35.68
C ASP A 113 5.52 -7.94 -34.29
N HIS A 114 5.97 -7.13 -33.36
CA HIS A 114 6.29 -7.62 -32.02
C HIS A 114 5.05 -8.14 -31.28
N LYS A 115 5.23 -9.22 -30.52
CA LYS A 115 4.14 -9.90 -29.78
C LYS A 115 3.30 -8.94 -28.91
N TRP A 116 3.91 -7.90 -28.34
CA TRP A 116 3.20 -6.92 -27.52
C TRP A 116 2.27 -6.02 -28.34
N ASN A 117 2.54 -5.80 -29.60
CA ASN A 117 1.66 -5.04 -30.51
C ASN A 117 0.51 -5.91 -31.09
N LYS A 118 0.60 -7.25 -30.95
CA LYS A 118 -0.46 -8.18 -31.38
C LYS A 118 -1.49 -8.48 -30.28
N LEU A 119 -1.29 -7.97 -29.06
CA LEU A 119 -2.25 -8.16 -27.96
C LEU A 119 -3.34 -7.09 -27.95
N ASP A 120 -4.55 -7.52 -27.66
CA ASP A 120 -5.64 -6.63 -27.26
C ASP A 120 -5.59 -6.41 -25.75
N TYR A 121 -5.28 -5.18 -25.35
CA TYR A 121 -5.27 -4.80 -23.94
C TYR A 121 -6.67 -4.38 -23.52
N ILE A 122 -7.25 -5.13 -22.59
CA ILE A 122 -8.63 -4.92 -22.10
C ILE A 122 -8.67 -4.45 -20.64
N ASN A 123 -7.56 -4.60 -19.89
CA ASN A 123 -7.49 -4.08 -18.53
C ASN A 123 -7.24 -2.57 -18.57
N GLY A 124 -8.15 -1.81 -17.97
CA GLY A 124 -8.03 -0.35 -17.90
C GLY A 124 -6.75 0.10 -17.18
N ASP A 125 -6.27 1.27 -17.54
CA ASP A 125 -4.99 1.80 -17.02
C ASP A 125 -5.05 2.10 -15.54
N LEU A 126 -6.13 2.74 -15.08
CA LEU A 126 -6.40 2.99 -13.67
C LEU A 126 -7.65 2.22 -13.24
N ASN A 127 -7.51 1.42 -12.20
CA ASN A 127 -8.65 0.81 -11.51
C ASN A 127 -8.88 1.53 -10.18
N THR A 128 -10.16 1.84 -9.89
CA THR A 128 -10.60 2.45 -8.64
C THR A 128 -11.69 1.58 -8.03
N SER A 129 -11.48 1.14 -6.81
CA SER A 129 -12.44 0.35 -6.05
C SER A 129 -12.80 1.05 -4.74
N ILE A 130 -14.06 0.96 -4.33
CA ILE A 130 -14.52 1.38 -3.01
C ILE A 130 -15.03 0.15 -2.28
N ILE A 131 -14.47 -0.10 -1.12
CA ILE A 131 -14.84 -1.19 -0.22
C ILE A 131 -15.58 -0.60 0.98
N LYS A 132 -16.68 -1.25 1.38
CA LYS A 132 -17.37 -1.00 2.64
C LYS A 132 -17.14 -2.18 3.59
N THR A 133 -16.87 -1.89 4.86
CA THR A 133 -16.69 -2.92 5.90
C THR A 133 -17.99 -3.19 6.66
N ASP A 134 -18.02 -4.24 7.48
CA ASP A 134 -19.17 -4.59 8.30
C ASP A 134 -19.50 -3.50 9.34
N LEU A 135 -18.49 -2.85 9.91
CA LEU A 135 -18.66 -1.70 10.81
C LEU A 135 -18.97 -0.37 10.08
N GLY A 136 -19.14 -0.42 8.75
CA GLY A 136 -19.52 0.75 7.95
C GLY A 136 -18.37 1.66 7.53
N ARG A 137 -17.11 1.31 7.83
CA ARG A 137 -15.91 2.01 7.36
C ARG A 137 -15.78 1.88 5.84
N THR A 138 -15.04 2.80 5.23
CA THR A 138 -14.80 2.77 3.79
C THR A 138 -13.31 2.73 3.47
N ILE A 139 -12.96 2.05 2.36
CA ILE A 139 -11.59 2.02 1.85
C ILE A 139 -11.63 2.32 0.35
N LEU A 140 -10.92 3.37 -0.07
CA LEU A 140 -10.62 3.62 -1.48
C LEU A 140 -9.37 2.84 -1.85
N VAL A 141 -9.42 2.02 -2.91
CA VAL A 141 -8.27 1.28 -3.42
C VAL A 141 -8.03 1.65 -4.88
N GLN A 142 -6.84 2.15 -5.19
CA GLN A 142 -6.44 2.47 -6.57
C GLN A 142 -5.27 1.61 -7.03
N TRP A 143 -5.23 1.34 -8.35
CA TRP A 143 -4.13 0.62 -8.98
C TRP A 143 -3.88 1.17 -10.38
N ASP A 144 -2.62 1.45 -10.69
CA ASP A 144 -2.16 1.92 -11.99
C ASP A 144 -0.68 1.54 -12.18
N GLU A 145 -0.36 0.80 -13.23
CA GLU A 145 1.02 0.46 -13.61
C GLU A 145 1.39 0.97 -15.02
N THR A 146 0.56 1.85 -15.59
CA THR A 146 0.65 2.23 -17.00
C THR A 146 0.75 3.72 -17.25
N SER A 147 0.58 4.55 -16.24
CA SER A 147 0.66 6.00 -16.36
C SER A 147 1.99 6.54 -15.82
N PRO A 148 2.51 7.64 -16.38
CA PRO A 148 3.71 8.32 -15.88
C PRO A 148 3.41 9.11 -14.60
N ARG A 149 2.94 8.41 -13.57
CA ARG A 149 2.61 8.95 -12.26
C ARG A 149 3.65 8.49 -11.24
N PRO A 150 4.16 9.37 -10.37
CA PRO A 150 5.09 9.01 -9.30
C PRO A 150 4.53 7.91 -8.41
N TYR A 151 5.43 7.07 -7.92
CA TYR A 151 5.08 5.97 -7.02
C TYR A 151 4.31 6.46 -5.80
N THR A 152 3.19 5.81 -5.52
CA THR A 152 2.44 6.04 -4.28
C THR A 152 1.60 4.81 -3.91
N ARG A 153 1.47 4.57 -2.61
CA ARG A 153 0.50 3.62 -2.06
C ARG A 153 -0.65 4.34 -1.34
N HIS A 154 -0.70 5.67 -1.42
CA HIS A 154 -1.53 6.55 -0.59
C HIS A 154 -1.25 6.35 0.91
N ASN A 155 -1.52 5.17 1.42
CA ASN A 155 -1.30 4.81 2.82
C ASN A 155 -1.93 5.82 3.78
N LEU A 156 -3.20 6.18 3.52
CA LEU A 156 -3.95 7.10 4.35
C LEU A 156 -4.92 6.34 5.23
N ILE A 157 -4.95 6.72 6.50
CA ILE A 157 -5.96 6.27 7.46
C ILE A 157 -6.50 7.47 8.23
N GLN A 158 -7.81 7.62 8.24
CA GLN A 158 -8.54 8.71 8.88
C GLN A 158 -9.37 8.18 10.04
N GLY A 159 -9.25 8.82 11.17
CA GLY A 159 -10.05 8.57 12.36
C GLY A 159 -10.78 9.83 12.82
N SER A 160 -11.52 9.71 13.92
CA SER A 160 -12.32 10.80 14.49
C SER A 160 -11.48 11.91 15.15
N LYS A 161 -10.18 11.64 15.44
CA LYS A 161 -9.26 12.58 16.11
C LYS A 161 -7.99 12.86 15.32
N GLY A 162 -7.88 12.37 14.10
CA GLY A 162 -6.71 12.62 13.28
C GLY A 162 -6.65 11.79 12.00
N THR A 163 -5.65 12.11 11.18
CA THR A 163 -5.38 11.46 9.90
C THR A 163 -3.89 11.24 9.75
N LEU A 164 -3.51 10.04 9.33
CA LEU A 164 -2.14 9.66 8.98
C LEU A 164 -2.10 9.41 7.48
N ALA A 165 -1.10 9.94 6.78
CA ALA A 165 -1.01 9.77 5.34
C ALA A 165 0.44 9.55 4.90
N GLY A 166 0.64 8.67 3.92
CA GLY A 166 1.93 8.44 3.26
C GLY A 166 2.12 9.25 1.98
N PHE A 167 3.31 9.18 1.43
CA PHE A 167 3.67 9.68 0.09
C PHE A 167 3.36 11.16 -0.18
N PRO A 168 3.99 12.10 0.57
CA PRO A 168 4.97 11.87 1.65
C PRO A 168 4.31 11.59 3.00
N PRO A 169 5.05 11.00 3.97
CA PRO A 169 4.56 10.79 5.33
C PRO A 169 4.18 12.11 5.99
N ARG A 170 2.98 12.14 6.59
CA ARG A 170 2.46 13.32 7.29
C ARG A 170 1.32 12.94 8.23
N VAL A 171 1.16 13.70 9.28
CA VAL A 171 0.19 13.45 10.35
C VAL A 171 -0.56 14.73 10.70
N ALA A 172 -1.88 14.63 10.83
CA ALA A 172 -2.70 15.68 11.40
C ALA A 172 -3.47 15.10 12.59
N LEU A 173 -3.39 15.77 13.75
CA LEU A 173 -4.07 15.37 14.98
C LEU A 173 -4.94 16.53 15.50
N GLU A 174 -6.04 16.20 16.11
CA GLU A 174 -6.87 17.16 16.81
C GLU A 174 -6.05 17.89 17.89
N GLY A 175 -5.98 19.22 17.79
CA GLY A 175 -5.14 20.03 18.69
C GLY A 175 -3.63 20.01 18.40
N GLY A 176 -3.20 19.37 17.30
CA GLY A 176 -1.80 19.24 16.89
C GLY A 176 -1.03 18.17 17.65
N PHE A 177 0.28 18.16 17.45
CA PHE A 177 1.20 17.26 18.16
C PHE A 177 2.27 18.08 18.90
N LYS A 178 2.26 18.05 20.22
CA LYS A 178 3.10 18.91 21.06
C LYS A 178 2.86 20.38 20.67
N GLU A 179 3.91 21.08 20.25
CA GLU A 179 3.81 22.47 19.79
C GLU A 179 3.62 22.61 18.26
N LEU A 180 3.51 21.47 17.55
CA LEU A 180 3.45 21.42 16.09
C LEU A 180 2.03 21.34 15.55
N ALA A 181 1.78 21.99 14.41
CA ALA A 181 0.57 21.84 13.59
C ALA A 181 -0.74 21.98 14.40
N LYS A 182 -0.85 23.02 15.21
CA LYS A 182 -2.04 23.29 16.04
C LYS A 182 -3.21 23.89 15.27
N ASP A 183 -2.96 24.42 14.08
CA ASP A 183 -4.01 24.91 13.19
C ASP A 183 -4.62 23.79 12.35
N HIS A 184 -5.82 24.03 11.80
CA HIS A 184 -6.61 23.04 11.06
C HIS A 184 -6.12 22.79 9.63
N HIS A 185 -5.09 23.49 9.17
CA HIS A 185 -4.61 23.45 7.77
C HIS A 185 -3.20 22.89 7.66
N THR A 186 -2.52 22.61 8.76
CA THR A 186 -1.11 22.25 8.79
C THR A 186 -0.90 20.78 9.15
N TRP A 187 -0.04 20.11 8.40
CA TRP A 187 0.41 18.76 8.69
C TRP A 187 1.74 18.76 9.46
N VAL A 188 1.91 17.86 10.40
CA VAL A 188 3.22 17.46 10.88
C VAL A 188 3.88 16.61 9.80
N GLN A 189 4.96 17.10 9.21
CA GLN A 189 5.66 16.44 8.08
C GLN A 189 7.14 16.82 8.03
N GLY A 190 7.91 16.19 7.16
CA GLY A 190 9.33 16.49 6.99
C GLY A 190 10.13 16.23 8.29
N ASP A 191 10.95 17.19 8.68
CA ASP A 191 11.79 17.07 9.89
C ASP A 191 11.00 16.94 11.19
N ASP A 192 9.81 17.49 11.25
CA ASP A 192 8.94 17.41 12.43
C ASP A 192 8.46 15.98 12.72
N LEU A 193 8.44 15.09 11.71
CA LEU A 193 8.13 13.68 11.91
C LEU A 193 9.14 12.97 12.83
N LYS A 194 10.36 13.49 13.01
CA LYS A 194 11.35 12.90 13.93
C LYS A 194 10.78 12.73 15.32
N LYS A 195 10.04 13.72 15.82
CA LYS A 195 9.39 13.68 17.14
C LYS A 195 8.30 12.61 17.23
N LEU A 196 7.58 12.37 16.10
CA LEU A 196 6.57 11.30 16.03
C LEU A 196 7.22 9.92 16.01
N TYR A 197 8.30 9.74 15.26
CA TYR A 197 9.06 8.47 15.26
C TYR A 197 9.61 8.15 16.65
N GLU A 198 10.20 9.11 17.36
CA GLU A 198 10.70 8.92 18.73
C GLU A 198 9.61 8.36 19.65
N GLU A 199 8.39 8.86 19.54
CA GLU A 199 7.26 8.49 20.40
C GLU A 199 6.52 7.25 19.92
N TYR A 200 6.31 7.12 18.61
CA TYR A 200 5.39 6.13 18.03
C TYR A 200 6.04 5.06 17.18
N ASP A 201 7.36 5.07 16.94
CA ASP A 201 8.01 3.95 16.23
C ASP A 201 7.60 2.62 16.84
N HIS A 202 7.22 1.69 15.98
CA HIS A 202 6.77 0.38 16.41
C HIS A 202 7.91 -0.42 17.07
N PRO A 203 7.67 -1.15 18.17
CA PRO A 203 8.72 -1.93 18.85
C PRO A 203 9.46 -2.91 17.93
N LEU A 204 8.76 -3.50 16.96
CA LEU A 204 9.37 -4.38 15.97
C LEU A 204 10.39 -3.66 15.09
N TYR A 205 10.08 -2.44 14.66
CA TYR A 205 11.00 -1.61 13.88
C TYR A 205 12.22 -1.22 14.72
N LYS A 206 11.99 -0.70 15.93
CA LYS A 206 13.09 -0.35 16.87
C LYS A 206 14.04 -1.52 17.12
N LYS A 207 13.50 -2.75 17.22
CA LYS A 207 14.28 -3.98 17.48
C LYS A 207 15.13 -4.40 16.29
N LEU A 208 14.65 -4.24 15.05
CA LEU A 208 15.20 -4.93 13.88
C LEU A 208 15.82 -4.01 12.83
N ASN A 209 15.55 -2.70 12.86
CA ASN A 209 15.97 -1.76 11.82
C ASN A 209 17.45 -1.93 11.43
N ASP A 210 18.37 -1.90 12.40
CA ASP A 210 19.80 -1.97 12.11
C ASP A 210 20.26 -3.31 11.54
N SER A 211 19.61 -4.40 11.94
CA SER A 211 19.96 -5.75 11.49
C SER A 211 19.34 -6.13 10.13
N THR A 212 18.34 -5.38 9.67
CA THR A 212 17.59 -5.72 8.46
C THR A 212 17.70 -4.72 7.31
N LYS A 213 18.33 -3.57 7.53
CA LYS A 213 18.40 -2.46 6.55
C LYS A 213 18.84 -2.86 5.14
N ASP A 214 19.71 -3.88 5.03
CA ASP A 214 20.24 -4.36 3.76
C ASP A 214 19.50 -5.59 3.20
N SER A 215 18.38 -5.99 3.81
CA SER A 215 17.66 -7.22 3.49
C SER A 215 16.61 -7.12 2.35
N GLY A 216 16.62 -6.02 1.61
CA GLY A 216 15.65 -5.71 0.54
C GLY A 216 14.56 -4.71 0.97
N HIS A 217 14.13 -3.88 0.01
CA HIS A 217 13.10 -2.85 0.18
C HIS A 217 13.30 -1.98 1.44
N GLY A 218 14.55 -1.55 1.71
CA GLY A 218 14.86 -0.72 2.88
C GLY A 218 14.64 -1.42 4.23
N GLY A 219 14.82 -2.74 4.28
CA GLY A 219 14.69 -3.54 5.51
C GLY A 219 13.36 -4.25 5.70
N MET A 220 12.33 -3.86 4.95
CA MET A 220 10.98 -4.44 5.07
C MET A 220 10.96 -5.97 4.92
N ASP A 221 11.74 -6.50 3.97
CA ASP A 221 11.79 -7.95 3.70
C ASP A 221 12.38 -8.73 4.89
N GLY A 222 13.38 -8.17 5.56
CA GLY A 222 14.00 -8.78 6.72
C GLY A 222 13.07 -8.80 7.94
N ILE A 223 12.41 -7.68 8.21
CA ILE A 223 11.45 -7.58 9.32
C ILE A 223 10.28 -8.55 9.09
N MET A 224 9.76 -8.65 7.87
CA MET A 224 8.71 -9.60 7.49
C MET A 224 9.14 -11.05 7.74
N ARG A 225 10.34 -11.45 7.26
CA ARG A 225 10.87 -12.82 7.48
C ARG A 225 11.05 -13.12 8.97
N TYR A 226 11.59 -12.17 9.72
CA TYR A 226 11.71 -12.31 11.17
C TYR A 226 10.33 -12.59 11.81
N ARG A 227 9.31 -11.82 11.43
CA ARG A 227 7.96 -11.97 11.99
C ARG A 227 7.35 -13.34 11.70
N ILE A 228 7.55 -13.89 10.50
CA ILE A 228 7.09 -15.25 10.17
C ILE A 228 7.75 -16.27 11.11
N VAL A 229 9.09 -16.22 11.21
CA VAL A 229 9.83 -17.15 12.06
C VAL A 229 9.40 -17.02 13.52
N GLN A 230 9.19 -15.80 14.00
CA GLN A 230 8.70 -15.53 15.34
C GLN A 230 7.31 -16.16 15.58
N CYS A 231 6.35 -15.92 14.68
CA CYS A 231 5.00 -16.48 14.79
C CYS A 231 5.04 -18.01 14.84
N LEU A 232 5.83 -18.65 13.97
CA LEU A 232 5.98 -20.10 13.95
C LEU A 232 6.61 -20.67 15.23
N ARG A 233 7.61 -19.99 15.80
CA ARG A 233 8.29 -20.42 17.03
C ARG A 233 7.46 -20.23 18.29
N GLU A 234 6.69 -19.16 18.34
CA GLU A 234 5.91 -18.76 19.52
C GLU A 234 4.44 -19.21 19.43
N GLY A 235 4.05 -19.91 18.36
CA GLY A 235 2.66 -20.36 18.15
C GLY A 235 1.67 -19.20 17.98
N LEU A 236 2.12 -18.04 17.49
CA LEU A 236 1.28 -16.88 17.27
C LEU A 236 0.48 -17.02 15.96
N PRO A 237 -0.73 -16.44 15.88
CA PRO A 237 -1.57 -16.47 14.67
C PRO A 237 -0.97 -15.69 13.51
#